data_9942651fa8a4834a9a8152b296bf8162
#
_entry.id   9942651fa8a4834a9a8152b296bf8162
#
_cell.length_a   1.000
_cell.length_b   1.000
_cell.length_c   1.000
_cell.angle_alpha   90.00
_cell.angle_beta   90.00
_cell.angle_gamma   90.00
#
_symmetry.space_group_name_H-M   'P 1'
#
loop_
_entity.id
_entity.type
_entity.pdbx_description
1 polymer ?
#
loop_
_entity_poly.entity_id
_entity_poly.type
_entity_poly.pdbx_seq_one_letter_code
_entity_poly.pdbx_strand_id
1 'polypeptide(L)'
;MGQSPNGCSINNQQGVEFHQGKILFGDKYLKQSDMFTDAPTKLATPNSLLLCVRAPVGVVNITQREICIGRGLCSLKPNAAINLDYAYHALTTYQSDFESKSTGSTFKAISGSIIRNEVFALPPLQEQYRIVTKIEEIFAQLDAIEASL
;
A
#
# COMPACT_ATOMS: atom_id res chain seq x y z
N MET A 1 1.26 -6.68 -9.08
CA MET A 1 0.16 -7.53 -8.58
C MET A 1 0.75 -8.71 -7.84
N GLY A 2 0.27 -8.93 -6.62
CA GLY A 2 0.69 -10.05 -5.79
C GLY A 2 0.10 -11.39 -6.27
N GLN A 3 0.70 -12.45 -5.81
CA GLN A 3 0.29 -13.83 -6.06
C GLN A 3 0.47 -14.63 -4.77
N SER A 4 -0.58 -15.27 -4.30
CA SER A 4 -0.48 -16.07 -3.07
C SER A 4 0.38 -17.30 -3.30
N PRO A 5 1.29 -17.63 -2.36
CA PRO A 5 1.98 -18.90 -2.33
C PRO A 5 1.02 -20.08 -2.26
N ASN A 6 1.52 -21.28 -2.50
CA ASN A 6 0.75 -22.48 -2.26
C ASN A 6 0.44 -22.59 -0.76
N GLY A 7 -0.80 -22.97 -0.40
CA GLY A 7 -1.22 -23.03 1.00
C GLY A 7 -0.34 -23.93 1.89
N CYS A 8 0.24 -24.98 1.34
CA CYS A 8 1.14 -25.88 2.08
C CYS A 8 2.52 -25.24 2.39
N SER A 9 2.91 -24.16 1.70
CA SER A 9 4.16 -23.43 1.97
C SER A 9 3.99 -22.26 2.94
N ILE A 10 2.78 -22.02 3.44
CA ILE A 10 2.51 -20.99 4.44
C ILE A 10 2.63 -21.58 5.82
N ASN A 11 3.43 -20.98 6.68
CA ASN A 11 3.71 -21.41 8.04
C ASN A 11 3.82 -20.21 8.99
N ASN A 12 4.03 -20.46 10.29
CA ASN A 12 4.09 -19.43 11.34
C ASN A 12 5.50 -19.19 11.87
N GLN A 13 6.54 -19.76 11.25
CA GLN A 13 7.86 -19.83 11.90
C GLN A 13 9.03 -19.41 11.03
N GLN A 14 9.03 -19.68 9.72
CA GLN A 14 10.22 -19.50 8.88
C GLN A 14 9.92 -19.01 7.47
N GLY A 15 10.84 -18.25 6.92
CA GLY A 15 10.80 -17.78 5.56
C GLY A 15 10.55 -16.28 5.44
N VAL A 16 9.98 -15.89 4.31
CA VAL A 16 9.61 -14.50 4.04
C VAL A 16 8.23 -14.22 4.60
N GLU A 17 8.08 -13.11 5.30
CA GLU A 17 6.80 -12.65 5.85
C GLU A 17 5.75 -12.51 4.74
N PHE A 18 4.55 -13.04 4.96
CA PHE A 18 3.49 -13.10 3.96
C PHE A 18 2.27 -12.25 4.34
N HIS A 19 1.81 -11.44 3.39
CA HIS A 19 0.62 -10.61 3.52
C HIS A 19 -0.37 -10.88 2.40
N GLN A 20 -1.55 -11.38 2.74
CA GLN A 20 -2.62 -11.68 1.78
C GLN A 20 -3.38 -10.43 1.34
N GLY A 21 -3.55 -9.46 2.25
CA GLY A 21 -4.37 -8.26 2.07
C GLY A 21 -4.12 -7.24 3.17
N LYS A 22 -5.09 -6.33 3.42
CA LYS A 22 -4.93 -5.15 4.28
C LYS A 22 -5.03 -5.40 5.79
N ILE A 23 -5.28 -6.60 6.28
CA ILE A 23 -5.59 -6.88 7.71
C ILE A 23 -4.53 -6.27 8.64
N LEU A 24 -3.28 -6.26 8.21
CA LEU A 24 -2.14 -5.75 8.97
C LEU A 24 -1.67 -4.36 8.49
N PHE A 25 -2.49 -3.63 7.75
CA PHE A 25 -2.21 -2.24 7.46
C PHE A 25 -2.32 -1.42 8.75
N GLY A 26 -1.27 -0.67 9.07
CA GLY A 26 -1.29 0.34 10.12
C GLY A 26 -1.72 1.69 9.53
N ASP A 27 -1.50 2.76 10.26
CA ASP A 27 -1.87 4.11 9.83
C ASP A 27 -1.14 4.51 8.52
N LYS A 28 0.15 4.29 8.46
CA LYS A 28 1.00 4.56 7.29
C LYS A 28 1.87 3.35 6.94
N TYR A 29 2.33 2.60 7.94
CA TYR A 29 3.28 1.51 7.78
C TYR A 29 2.67 0.15 8.11
N LEU A 30 3.13 -0.86 7.39
CA LEU A 30 2.69 -2.24 7.54
C LEU A 30 3.11 -2.82 8.88
N LYS A 31 2.15 -3.36 9.63
CA LYS A 31 2.39 -4.14 10.86
C LYS A 31 3.01 -5.49 10.50
N GLN A 32 3.63 -6.13 11.47
CA GLN A 32 4.22 -7.45 11.29
C GLN A 32 3.14 -8.54 11.17
N SER A 33 3.39 -9.52 10.31
CA SER A 33 2.54 -10.71 10.15
C SER A 33 3.14 -11.89 10.89
N ASP A 34 2.25 -12.75 11.41
CA ASP A 34 2.63 -14.04 11.96
C ASP A 34 2.65 -15.15 10.88
N MET A 35 2.39 -14.79 9.63
CA MET A 35 2.40 -15.70 8.50
C MET A 35 3.67 -15.54 7.68
N PHE A 36 4.32 -16.65 7.39
CA PHE A 36 5.56 -16.70 6.59
C PHE A 36 5.43 -17.74 5.47
N THR A 37 6.31 -17.66 4.49
CA THR A 37 6.40 -18.65 3.41
C THR A 37 7.84 -18.94 3.07
N ASP A 38 8.17 -20.21 2.88
CA ASP A 38 9.44 -20.70 2.37
C ASP A 38 9.52 -20.71 0.84
N ALA A 39 8.37 -20.51 0.17
CA ALA A 39 8.26 -20.46 -1.29
C ALA A 39 7.58 -19.15 -1.76
N PRO A 40 8.24 -17.98 -1.58
CA PRO A 40 7.66 -16.70 -1.95
C PRO A 40 7.43 -16.59 -3.46
N THR A 41 6.26 -16.13 -3.87
CA THR A 41 5.86 -16.03 -5.28
C THR A 41 6.04 -14.63 -5.84
N LYS A 42 5.65 -13.61 -5.08
CA LYS A 42 5.77 -12.18 -5.44
C LYS A 42 6.27 -11.39 -4.23
N LEU A 43 7.43 -10.77 -4.39
CA LEU A 43 8.04 -9.94 -3.36
C LEU A 43 7.70 -8.46 -3.57
N ALA A 44 7.47 -7.77 -2.46
CA ALA A 44 7.52 -6.33 -2.37
C ALA A 44 8.80 -5.94 -1.63
N THR A 45 9.61 -5.09 -2.25
CA THR A 45 10.88 -4.62 -1.66
C THR A 45 10.65 -3.55 -0.60
N PRO A 46 11.59 -3.31 0.32
CA PRO A 46 11.49 -2.22 1.29
C PRO A 46 11.19 -0.87 0.62
N ASN A 47 10.43 -0.02 1.30
CA ASN A 47 9.97 1.28 0.81
C ASN A 47 9.15 1.17 -0.49
N SER A 48 8.28 0.17 -0.57
CA SER A 48 7.25 0.07 -1.60
C SER A 48 5.88 0.41 -1.00
N LEU A 49 5.05 1.05 -1.83
CA LEU A 49 3.63 1.22 -1.54
C LEU A 49 2.88 -0.09 -1.78
N LEU A 50 2.02 -0.44 -0.86
CA LEU A 50 1.12 -1.58 -0.95
C LEU A 50 -0.29 -1.05 -1.20
N LEU A 51 -0.85 -1.35 -2.36
CA LEU A 51 -2.21 -0.97 -2.73
C LEU A 51 -3.13 -2.18 -2.62
N CYS A 52 -4.22 -2.04 -1.86
CA CYS A 52 -5.28 -3.04 -1.84
C CYS A 52 -6.02 -3.07 -3.19
N VAL A 53 -6.00 -4.22 -3.83
CA VAL A 53 -6.66 -4.44 -5.13
C VAL A 53 -7.95 -5.25 -5.02
N ARG A 54 -8.32 -5.65 -3.80
CA ARG A 54 -9.59 -6.29 -3.44
C ARG A 54 -10.24 -5.52 -2.30
N ALA A 55 -11.54 -5.70 -2.14
CA ALA A 55 -12.34 -4.97 -1.16
C ALA A 55 -11.73 -5.01 0.26
N PRO A 56 -11.59 -3.84 0.90
CA PRO A 56 -11.80 -2.50 0.37
C PRO A 56 -10.66 -2.08 -0.56
N VAL A 57 -11.04 -1.75 -1.79
CA VAL A 57 -10.11 -1.38 -2.86
C VAL A 57 -9.51 0.00 -2.59
N GLY A 58 -8.26 0.22 -3.02
CA GLY A 58 -7.64 1.55 -3.00
C GLY A 58 -6.95 1.92 -1.69
N VAL A 59 -7.08 1.14 -0.62
CA VAL A 59 -6.35 1.41 0.63
C VAL A 59 -4.86 1.20 0.42
N VAL A 60 -4.05 2.14 0.91
CA VAL A 60 -2.60 2.19 0.71
C VAL A 60 -1.86 2.04 2.03
N ASN A 61 -0.71 1.40 2.00
CA ASN A 61 0.21 1.33 3.13
C ASN A 61 1.66 1.23 2.62
N ILE A 62 2.66 1.35 3.47
CA ILE A 62 4.09 1.27 3.11
C ILE A 62 4.72 0.07 3.80
N THR A 63 5.46 -0.76 3.06
CA THR A 63 6.33 -1.76 3.67
C THR A 63 7.74 -1.21 3.84
N GLN A 64 8.30 -1.34 5.04
CA GLN A 64 9.69 -0.96 5.36
C GLN A 64 10.66 -2.14 5.19
N ARG A 65 10.15 -3.33 4.90
CA ARG A 65 10.91 -4.57 4.76
C ARG A 65 10.45 -5.36 3.55
N GLU A 66 11.26 -6.32 3.14
CA GLU A 66 10.88 -7.25 2.08
C GLU A 66 9.82 -8.23 2.58
N ILE A 67 8.75 -8.37 1.82
CA ILE A 67 7.61 -9.24 2.13
C ILE A 67 7.11 -9.97 0.89
N CYS A 68 6.49 -11.12 1.09
CA CYS A 68 5.70 -11.79 0.07
C CYS A 68 4.27 -11.26 0.07
N ILE A 69 3.73 -10.90 -1.10
CA ILE A 69 2.39 -10.33 -1.23
C ILE A 69 1.43 -11.25 -1.98
N GLY A 70 0.26 -11.45 -1.39
CA GLY A 70 -0.83 -12.24 -1.93
C GLY A 70 -1.71 -11.46 -2.94
N ARG A 71 -2.70 -12.16 -3.49
CA ARG A 71 -3.61 -11.67 -4.55
C ARG A 71 -4.43 -10.44 -4.18
N GLY A 72 -4.51 -10.08 -2.90
CA GLY A 72 -5.21 -8.88 -2.43
C GLY A 72 -4.40 -7.60 -2.53
N LEU A 73 -3.10 -7.68 -2.84
CA LEU A 73 -2.18 -6.56 -2.84
C LEU A 73 -1.49 -6.35 -4.19
N CYS A 74 -1.15 -5.10 -4.46
CA CYS A 74 -0.21 -4.69 -5.50
C CYS A 74 0.92 -3.89 -4.86
N SER A 75 2.16 -4.19 -5.23
CA SER A 75 3.32 -3.39 -4.82
C SER A 75 3.68 -2.39 -5.91
N LEU A 76 3.88 -1.13 -5.50
CA LEU A 76 4.32 -0.02 -6.34
C LEU A 76 5.62 0.52 -5.75
N LYS A 77 6.72 0.40 -6.50
CA LYS A 77 8.02 0.92 -6.08
C LYS A 77 8.26 2.26 -6.74
N PRO A 78 8.27 3.39 -5.99
CA PRO A 78 8.66 4.69 -6.53
C PRO A 78 10.08 4.66 -7.07
N ASN A 79 10.32 5.35 -8.17
CA ASN A 79 11.66 5.63 -8.67
C ASN A 79 12.23 6.91 -8.03
N ALA A 80 13.47 7.28 -8.38
CA ALA A 80 14.16 8.42 -7.78
C ALA A 80 13.49 9.78 -8.00
N ALA A 81 12.56 9.91 -8.95
CA ALA A 81 11.83 11.16 -9.21
C ALA A 81 10.56 11.30 -8.34
N ILE A 82 10.23 10.29 -7.55
CA ILE A 82 9.01 10.23 -6.76
C ILE A 82 9.35 10.06 -5.28
N ASN A 83 8.99 11.05 -4.47
CA ASN A 83 9.06 10.94 -3.02
C ASN A 83 8.02 9.91 -2.53
N LEU A 84 8.43 9.00 -1.66
CA LEU A 84 7.59 7.89 -1.16
C LEU A 84 6.37 8.41 -0.38
N ASP A 85 6.57 9.39 0.47
CA ASP A 85 5.50 9.95 1.31
C ASP A 85 4.52 10.76 0.48
N TYR A 86 5.02 11.51 -0.52
CA TYR A 86 4.17 12.17 -1.50
C TYR A 86 3.28 11.14 -2.23
N ALA A 87 3.88 10.06 -2.73
CA ALA A 87 3.14 9.03 -3.44
C ALA A 87 2.11 8.33 -2.53
N TYR A 88 2.43 8.13 -1.25
CA TYR A 88 1.51 7.60 -0.26
C TYR A 88 0.28 8.52 -0.09
N HIS A 89 0.49 9.79 0.20
CA HIS A 89 -0.60 10.75 0.40
C HIS A 89 -1.43 10.93 -0.87
N ALA A 90 -0.77 11.07 -2.02
CA ALA A 90 -1.47 11.22 -3.28
C ALA A 90 -2.31 9.98 -3.63
N LEU A 91 -1.78 8.75 -3.51
CA LEU A 91 -2.55 7.54 -3.79
C LEU A 91 -3.72 7.34 -2.82
N THR A 92 -3.60 7.80 -1.58
CA THR A 92 -4.71 7.73 -0.62
C THR A 92 -5.92 8.53 -1.11
N THR A 93 -5.73 9.64 -1.82
CA THR A 93 -6.84 10.42 -2.38
C THR A 93 -7.56 9.72 -3.53
N TYR A 94 -6.95 8.72 -4.17
CA TYR A 94 -7.54 7.96 -5.28
C TYR A 94 -8.40 6.78 -4.82
N GLN A 95 -8.57 6.55 -3.51
CA GLN A 95 -9.31 5.38 -3.02
C GLN A 95 -10.72 5.30 -3.60
N SER A 96 -11.50 6.39 -3.55
CA SER A 96 -12.86 6.43 -4.07
C SER A 96 -12.91 6.21 -5.59
N ASP A 97 -11.91 6.69 -6.31
CA ASP A 97 -11.80 6.50 -7.75
C ASP A 97 -11.50 5.02 -8.09
N PHE A 98 -10.57 4.39 -7.40
CA PHE A 98 -10.32 2.94 -7.53
C PHE A 98 -11.54 2.10 -7.15
N GLU A 99 -12.26 2.48 -6.10
CA GLU A 99 -13.50 1.81 -5.72
C GLU A 99 -14.57 1.91 -6.82
N SER A 100 -14.71 3.08 -7.46
CA SER A 100 -15.64 3.29 -8.56
C SER A 100 -15.31 2.48 -9.81
N LYS A 101 -14.03 2.28 -10.08
CA LYS A 101 -13.49 1.48 -11.20
C LYS A 101 -13.45 -0.02 -10.91
N SER A 102 -13.79 -0.43 -9.68
CA SER A 102 -13.77 -1.84 -9.28
C SER A 102 -14.90 -2.63 -9.93
N THR A 103 -14.63 -3.88 -10.25
CA THR A 103 -15.60 -4.81 -10.84
C THR A 103 -15.89 -5.97 -9.88
N GLY A 104 -17.04 -6.60 -10.05
CA GLY A 104 -17.52 -7.72 -9.23
C GLY A 104 -18.65 -7.31 -8.28
N SER A 105 -19.71 -8.11 -8.21
CA SER A 105 -20.89 -7.86 -7.37
C SER A 105 -20.63 -8.23 -5.90
N THR A 106 -20.04 -9.38 -5.65
CA THR A 106 -19.77 -9.90 -4.29
C THR A 106 -18.35 -9.60 -3.82
N PHE A 107 -17.38 -9.65 -4.73
CA PHE A 107 -15.96 -9.41 -4.43
C PHE A 107 -15.40 -8.34 -5.38
N LYS A 108 -15.52 -7.09 -4.98
CA LYS A 108 -14.96 -5.97 -5.73
C LYS A 108 -13.43 -6.10 -5.84
N ALA A 109 -12.93 -5.88 -7.06
CA ALA A 109 -11.49 -5.89 -7.33
C ALA A 109 -11.13 -4.97 -8.50
N ILE A 110 -9.89 -4.49 -8.52
CA ILE A 110 -9.29 -3.78 -9.66
C ILE A 110 -8.19 -4.61 -10.29
N SER A 111 -8.05 -4.47 -11.61
CA SER A 111 -7.00 -5.14 -12.38
C SER A 111 -5.71 -4.32 -12.41
N GLY A 112 -4.59 -4.97 -12.75
CA GLY A 112 -3.34 -4.27 -12.96
C GLY A 112 -3.36 -3.27 -14.13
N SER A 113 -4.28 -3.42 -15.10
CA SER A 113 -4.48 -2.45 -16.18
C SER A 113 -5.09 -1.14 -15.67
N ILE A 114 -6.04 -1.20 -14.75
CA ILE A 114 -6.61 0.01 -14.11
C ILE A 114 -5.49 0.79 -13.41
N ILE A 115 -4.66 0.13 -12.62
CA ILE A 115 -3.56 0.78 -11.89
C ILE A 115 -2.54 1.40 -12.84
N ARG A 116 -2.16 0.70 -13.93
CA ARG A 116 -1.16 1.20 -14.89
C ARG A 116 -1.64 2.37 -15.73
N ASN A 117 -2.94 2.47 -15.94
CA ASN A 117 -3.54 3.53 -16.74
C ASN A 117 -4.04 4.71 -15.90
N GLU A 118 -3.83 4.64 -14.58
CA GLU A 118 -4.21 5.75 -13.70
C GLU A 118 -3.31 6.97 -13.94
N VAL A 119 -3.94 8.13 -14.11
CA VAL A 119 -3.22 9.38 -14.30
C VAL A 119 -2.88 9.96 -12.93
N PHE A 120 -1.61 10.07 -12.66
CA PHE A 120 -1.07 10.51 -11.39
C PHE A 120 -0.40 11.88 -11.53
N ALA A 121 -0.87 12.86 -10.74
CA ALA A 121 -0.24 14.18 -10.70
C ALA A 121 1.16 14.07 -10.09
N LEU A 122 2.18 14.46 -10.85
CA LEU A 122 3.58 14.37 -10.43
C LEU A 122 4.27 15.73 -10.58
N PRO A 123 4.23 16.59 -9.54
CA PRO A 123 4.98 17.84 -9.54
C PRO A 123 6.50 17.57 -9.43
N PRO A 124 7.36 18.58 -9.68
CA PRO A 124 8.80 18.47 -9.46
C PRO A 124 9.13 18.00 -8.04
N LEU A 125 10.23 17.27 -7.86
CA LEU A 125 10.59 16.62 -6.60
C LEU A 125 10.63 17.59 -5.40
N GLN A 126 11.12 18.80 -5.59
CA GLN A 126 11.13 19.84 -4.54
C GLN A 126 9.71 20.21 -4.06
N GLU A 127 8.77 20.27 -5.00
CA GLU A 127 7.38 20.54 -4.67
C GLU A 127 6.73 19.36 -3.95
N GLN A 128 7.09 18.12 -4.29
CA GLN A 128 6.64 16.94 -3.55
C GLN A 128 7.08 17.02 -2.07
N TYR A 129 8.32 17.37 -1.79
CA TYR A 129 8.81 17.58 -0.42
C TYR A 129 8.03 18.68 0.30
N ARG A 130 7.80 19.83 -0.36
CA ARG A 130 7.05 20.93 0.21
C ARG A 130 5.61 20.54 0.58
N ILE A 131 4.95 19.76 -0.28
CA ILE A 131 3.61 19.25 -0.05
C ILE A 131 3.59 18.30 1.17
N VAL A 132 4.52 17.35 1.23
CA VAL A 132 4.63 16.40 2.35
C VAL A 132 4.83 17.14 3.66
N THR A 133 5.80 18.05 3.72
CA THR A 133 6.04 18.86 4.93
C THR A 133 4.78 19.58 5.39
N LYS A 134 4.03 20.16 4.45
CA LYS A 134 2.79 20.88 4.80
C LYS A 134 1.69 19.96 5.32
N ILE A 135 1.56 18.76 4.76
CA ILE A 135 0.62 17.73 5.24
C ILE A 135 0.97 17.32 6.67
N GLU A 136 2.25 17.03 6.93
CA GLU A 136 2.73 16.62 8.25
C GLU A 136 2.54 17.71 9.31
N GLU A 137 2.80 18.97 8.98
CA GLU A 137 2.51 20.11 9.85
C GLU A 137 1.02 20.19 10.23
N ILE A 138 0.13 20.01 9.25
CA ILE A 138 -1.32 20.07 9.49
C ILE A 138 -1.77 18.91 10.38
N PHE A 139 -1.31 17.69 10.13
CA PHE A 139 -1.65 16.55 10.98
C PHE A 139 -1.13 16.73 12.41
N ALA A 140 0.10 17.21 12.59
CA ALA A 140 0.64 17.51 13.92
C ALA A 140 -0.21 18.56 14.68
N GLN A 141 -0.75 19.56 13.99
CA GLN A 141 -1.66 20.54 14.59
C GLN A 141 -3.01 19.90 14.99
N LEU A 142 -3.56 19.04 14.15
CA LEU A 142 -4.81 18.32 14.44
C LEU A 142 -4.64 17.39 15.64
N ASP A 143 -3.56 16.62 15.70
CA ASP A 143 -3.23 15.72 16.82
C ASP A 143 -3.08 16.51 18.13
N ALA A 144 -2.45 17.68 18.09
CA ALA A 144 -2.30 18.55 19.26
C ALA A 144 -3.67 19.10 19.76
N ILE A 145 -4.58 19.41 18.84
CA ILE A 145 -5.94 19.84 19.19
C ILE A 145 -6.71 18.68 19.81
N GLU A 146 -6.66 17.50 19.21
CA GLU A 146 -7.34 16.29 19.71
C GLU A 146 -6.84 15.91 21.11
N ALA A 147 -5.53 16.01 21.36
CA ALA A 147 -4.95 15.75 22.67
C ALA A 147 -5.32 16.79 23.75
N SER A 148 -5.87 17.94 23.36
CA SER A 148 -6.30 19.03 24.27
C SER A 148 -7.77 18.98 24.63
N LEU A 149 -8.55 18.11 23.99
CA LEU A 149 -9.98 17.90 24.24
C LEU A 149 -10.23 16.83 25.30
#